data_3b13967fa0e311b9559e511ac1590b12
#
_entry.id   3b13967fa0e311b9559e511ac1590b12
#
_cell.length_a   1.000
_cell.length_b   1.000
_cell.length_c   1.000
_cell.angle_alpha   90.00
_cell.angle_beta   90.00
_cell.angle_gamma   90.00
#
_symmetry.space_group_name_H-M   'P 1'
#
loop_
_entity.id
_entity.type
_entity.pdbx_description
1 polymer ?
#
loop_
_entity_poly.entity_id
_entity_poly.type
_entity_poly.pdbx_seq_one_letter_code
_entity_poly.pdbx_strand_id
1 'polypeptide(L)'
;MPRTARIIAAGYPHHITQRGNNRATVFFDDEDRQTYLKVLAGYAQRYHVRIRAYCLMNNHIHLLVVPETKTALSRGIGSTNLMYTQYLNRKLNQSGRIRQNRFFSCVVESDQYLWAVARYIERNPLKAGLAASAETYRGWKN
;
A
#
# COMPACT_ATOMS: atom_id res chain seq x y z
N MET A 1 12.51 -21.45 3.30
CA MET A 1 13.43 -20.35 3.55
C MET A 1 12.85 -19.43 4.63
N PRO A 2 13.58 -19.19 5.70
CA PRO A 2 13.06 -18.32 6.76
C PRO A 2 12.94 -16.87 6.24
N ARG A 3 11.90 -16.19 6.69
CA ARG A 3 11.71 -14.78 6.35
C ARG A 3 12.66 -13.91 7.16
N THR A 4 13.25 -12.92 6.48
CA THR A 4 14.02 -11.89 7.17
C THR A 4 13.06 -11.00 7.95
N ALA A 5 13.39 -10.69 9.19
CA ALA A 5 12.61 -9.76 9.99
C ALA A 5 12.65 -8.37 9.34
N ARG A 6 11.50 -7.67 9.36
CA ARG A 6 11.46 -6.28 8.88
C ARG A 6 12.22 -5.38 9.85
N ILE A 7 12.93 -4.42 9.28
CA ILE A 7 13.51 -3.34 10.06
C ILE A 7 12.46 -2.25 10.16
N ILE A 8 11.95 -2.03 11.37
CA ILE A 8 10.91 -1.03 11.63
C ILE A 8 11.47 0.01 12.60
N ALA A 9 11.40 1.26 12.18
CA ALA A 9 11.79 2.39 13.02
C ALA A 9 10.54 3.21 13.37
N ALA A 10 10.01 3.03 14.57
CA ALA A 10 8.81 3.73 15.02
C ALA A 10 9.05 5.25 14.94
N GLY A 11 8.06 5.98 14.43
CA GLY A 11 8.13 7.43 14.28
C GLY A 11 8.80 7.91 13.00
N TYR A 12 9.36 7.01 12.20
CA TYR A 12 10.02 7.37 10.94
C TYR A 12 9.19 6.93 9.74
N PRO A 13 9.27 7.66 8.60
CA PRO A 13 8.55 7.26 7.40
C PRO A 13 9.05 5.93 6.84
N HIS A 14 8.13 5.14 6.34
CA HIS A 14 8.42 3.88 5.67
C HIS A 14 7.74 3.86 4.31
N HIS A 15 8.44 3.36 3.31
CA HIS A 15 7.88 3.11 1.98
C HIS A 15 7.41 1.66 1.92
N ILE A 16 6.13 1.47 1.67
CA ILE A 16 5.49 0.15 1.61
C ILE A 16 5.15 -0.15 0.16
N THR A 17 5.46 -1.36 -0.29
CA THR A 17 5.06 -1.86 -1.60
C THR A 17 4.40 -3.22 -1.45
N GLN A 18 3.29 -3.44 -2.14
CA GLN A 18 2.61 -4.73 -2.19
C GLN A 18 2.17 -4.99 -3.62
N ARG A 19 2.49 -6.17 -4.14
CA ARG A 19 2.13 -6.57 -5.50
C ARG A 19 1.11 -7.69 -5.49
N GLY A 20 0.33 -7.77 -6.58
CA GLY A 20 -0.53 -8.91 -6.84
C GLY A 20 0.29 -10.15 -7.16
N ASN A 21 -0.23 -11.33 -6.81
CA ASN A 21 0.42 -12.60 -7.11
C ASN A 21 0.52 -12.78 -8.62
N ASN A 22 1.73 -13.08 -9.12
CA ASN A 22 2.02 -13.20 -10.56
C ASN A 22 1.61 -11.93 -11.34
N ARG A 23 1.76 -10.76 -10.71
CA ARG A 23 1.39 -9.45 -11.29
C ARG A 23 -0.10 -9.35 -11.63
N ALA A 24 -0.93 -10.16 -10.97
CA ALA A 24 -2.38 -10.12 -11.19
C ALA A 24 -2.95 -8.76 -10.78
N THR A 25 -4.01 -8.36 -11.47
CA THR A 25 -4.76 -7.15 -11.14
C THR A 25 -5.38 -7.29 -9.75
N VAL A 26 -5.20 -6.26 -8.92
CA VAL A 26 -5.77 -6.21 -7.57
C VAL A 26 -6.81 -5.09 -7.42
N PHE A 27 -6.86 -4.14 -8.35
CA PHE A 27 -7.88 -3.12 -8.42
C PHE A 27 -8.48 -3.13 -9.82
N PHE A 28 -9.75 -3.44 -9.93
CA PHE A 28 -10.44 -3.53 -11.22
C PHE A 28 -11.20 -2.26 -11.55
N ASP A 29 -11.58 -1.50 -10.53
CA ASP A 29 -12.35 -0.27 -10.68
C ASP A 29 -12.13 0.66 -9.48
N ASP A 30 -12.76 1.83 -9.53
CA ASP A 30 -12.64 2.82 -8.46
C ASP A 30 -13.26 2.33 -7.15
N GLU A 31 -14.30 1.52 -7.22
CA GLU A 31 -14.91 0.95 -6.03
C GLU A 31 -13.92 0.09 -5.25
N ASP A 32 -13.10 -0.68 -5.95
CA ASP A 32 -12.05 -1.48 -5.32
C ASP A 32 -11.04 -0.60 -4.60
N ARG A 33 -10.62 0.49 -5.24
CA ARG A 33 -9.68 1.42 -4.64
C ARG A 33 -10.26 2.10 -3.41
N GLN A 34 -11.50 2.51 -3.48
CA GLN A 34 -12.17 3.14 -2.34
C GLN A 34 -12.37 2.17 -1.20
N THR A 35 -12.69 0.91 -1.51
CA THR A 35 -12.80 -0.14 -0.50
C THR A 35 -11.46 -0.35 0.20
N TYR A 36 -10.37 -0.43 -0.56
CA TYR A 36 -9.05 -0.57 0.01
C TYR A 36 -8.72 0.61 0.95
N LEU A 37 -8.95 1.83 0.49
CA LEU A 37 -8.65 3.03 1.29
C LEU A 37 -9.48 3.10 2.56
N LYS A 38 -10.74 2.70 2.49
CA LYS A 38 -11.62 2.68 3.65
C LYS A 38 -11.13 1.67 4.70
N VAL A 39 -10.76 0.48 4.24
CA VAL A 39 -10.21 -0.57 5.13
C VAL A 39 -8.88 -0.09 5.72
N LEU A 40 -8.01 0.47 4.88
CA LEU A 40 -6.72 0.99 5.31
C LEU A 40 -6.88 2.08 6.37
N ALA A 41 -7.78 3.03 6.15
CA ALA A 41 -8.02 4.12 7.11
C ALA A 41 -8.45 3.58 8.47
N GLY A 42 -9.33 2.60 8.48
CA GLY A 42 -9.80 2.00 9.74
C GLY A 42 -8.70 1.31 10.52
N TYR A 43 -7.92 0.48 9.85
CA TYR A 43 -6.82 -0.23 10.52
C TYR A 43 -5.65 0.68 10.84
N ALA A 44 -5.36 1.67 10.00
CA ALA A 44 -4.31 2.65 10.29
C ALA A 44 -4.62 3.43 11.56
N GLN A 45 -5.87 3.86 11.73
CA GLN A 45 -6.31 4.55 12.94
C GLN A 45 -6.21 3.62 14.16
N ARG A 46 -6.67 2.39 14.01
CA ARG A 46 -6.70 1.42 15.11
C ARG A 46 -5.29 1.06 15.61
N TYR A 47 -4.34 0.91 14.69
CA TYR A 47 -2.99 0.45 15.03
C TYR A 47 -1.94 1.56 14.95
N HIS A 48 -2.38 2.81 14.86
CA HIS A 48 -1.50 3.99 14.94
C HIS A 48 -0.47 4.04 13.81
N VAL A 49 -0.95 3.92 12.58
CA VAL A 49 -0.16 4.15 11.37
C VAL A 49 -0.65 5.46 10.75
N ARG A 50 0.25 6.40 10.55
CA ARG A 50 -0.10 7.65 9.86
C ARG A 50 0.20 7.49 8.37
N ILE A 51 -0.80 7.76 7.54
CA ILE A 51 -0.67 7.66 6.09
C ILE A 51 -0.25 9.02 5.55
N ARG A 52 0.89 9.08 4.88
CA ARG A 52 1.42 10.33 4.31
C ARG A 52 1.11 10.45 2.82
N ALA A 53 1.22 9.35 2.10
CA ALA A 53 0.93 9.33 0.67
C ALA A 53 0.55 7.93 0.25
N TYR A 54 -0.21 7.80 -0.83
CA TYR A 54 -0.50 6.50 -1.40
C TYR A 54 -0.65 6.60 -2.91
N CYS A 55 -0.40 5.46 -3.58
CA CYS A 55 -0.69 5.31 -5.00
C CYS A 55 -1.16 3.88 -5.23
N LEU A 56 -2.37 3.73 -5.75
CA LEU A 56 -3.00 2.42 -5.99
C LEU A 56 -2.99 2.13 -7.49
N MET A 57 -2.00 1.34 -7.91
CA MET A 57 -1.87 0.91 -9.28
C MET A 57 -2.73 -0.33 -9.51
N ASN A 58 -2.98 -0.71 -10.76
CA ASN A 58 -3.83 -1.86 -11.06
C ASN A 58 -3.36 -3.15 -10.38
N ASN A 59 -2.06 -3.38 -10.31
CA ASN A 59 -1.51 -4.64 -9.81
C ASN A 59 -0.56 -4.48 -8.63
N HIS A 60 -0.44 -3.28 -8.06
CA HIS A 60 0.38 -3.05 -6.89
C HIS A 60 0.03 -1.74 -6.21
N ILE A 61 0.52 -1.56 -4.99
CA ILE A 61 0.34 -0.34 -4.22
C ILE A 61 1.68 0.20 -3.76
N HIS A 62 1.73 1.50 -3.58
CA HIS A 62 2.79 2.21 -2.87
C HIS A 62 2.18 3.03 -1.76
N LEU A 63 2.72 2.91 -0.56
CA LEU A 63 2.29 3.71 0.58
C LEU A 63 3.52 4.37 1.21
N LEU A 64 3.35 5.60 1.67
CA LEU A 64 4.33 6.26 2.51
C LEU A 64 3.65 6.49 3.85
N VAL A 65 4.14 5.82 4.89
CA VAL A 65 3.46 5.75 6.18
C VAL A 65 4.44 5.93 7.33
N VAL A 66 3.93 6.39 8.48
CA VAL A 66 4.73 6.53 9.71
C VAL A 66 4.06 5.65 10.77
N PRO A 67 4.70 4.51 11.15
CA PRO A 67 4.19 3.69 12.24
C PRO A 67 4.59 4.31 13.57
N GLU A 68 3.70 4.28 14.56
CA GLU A 68 4.02 4.80 15.89
C GLU A 68 4.61 3.74 16.81
N THR A 69 4.44 2.45 16.46
CA THR A 69 5.01 1.33 17.21
C THR A 69 5.65 0.33 16.26
N LYS A 70 6.46 -0.60 16.81
CA LYS A 70 7.13 -1.62 16.01
C LYS A 70 6.17 -2.60 15.33
N THR A 71 4.99 -2.82 15.92
CA THR A 71 4.01 -3.78 15.39
C THR A 71 2.93 -3.12 14.53
N ALA A 72 2.94 -1.79 14.44
CA ALA A 72 1.88 -1.05 13.75
C ALA A 72 1.75 -1.45 12.27
N LEU A 73 2.87 -1.62 11.56
CA LEU A 73 2.81 -1.97 10.15
C LEU A 73 2.28 -3.38 9.93
N SER A 74 2.78 -4.37 10.65
CA SER A 74 2.31 -5.74 10.48
C SER A 74 0.82 -5.87 10.84
N ARG A 75 0.36 -5.18 11.87
CA ARG A 75 -1.04 -5.19 12.27
C ARG A 75 -1.91 -4.34 11.36
N GLY A 76 -1.49 -3.08 11.09
CA GLY A 76 -2.29 -2.16 10.30
C GLY A 76 -2.34 -2.52 8.82
N ILE A 77 -1.16 -2.63 8.19
CA ILE A 77 -1.07 -2.93 6.77
C ILE A 77 -1.40 -4.41 6.51
N GLY A 78 -0.92 -5.30 7.38
CA GLY A 78 -1.22 -6.73 7.25
C GLY A 78 -2.71 -7.02 7.33
N SER A 79 -3.41 -6.42 8.29
CA SER A 79 -4.86 -6.58 8.44
C SER A 79 -5.61 -5.99 7.24
N THR A 80 -5.17 -4.83 6.75
CA THR A 80 -5.75 -4.20 5.57
C THR A 80 -5.66 -5.14 4.37
N ASN A 81 -4.48 -5.70 4.12
CA ASN A 81 -4.27 -6.59 2.99
C ASN A 81 -5.10 -7.86 3.12
N LEU A 82 -5.22 -8.41 4.33
CA LEU A 82 -6.04 -9.60 4.57
C LEU A 82 -7.52 -9.32 4.27
N MET A 83 -8.04 -8.23 4.81
CA MET A 83 -9.46 -7.89 4.62
C MET A 83 -9.76 -7.55 3.17
N TYR A 84 -8.85 -6.83 2.51
CA TYR A 84 -9.03 -6.52 1.09
C TYR A 84 -8.99 -7.78 0.23
N THR A 85 -8.11 -8.73 0.55
CA THR A 85 -8.04 -10.02 -0.15
C THR A 85 -9.37 -10.77 -0.02
N GLN A 86 -9.97 -10.79 1.16
CA GLN A 86 -11.27 -11.41 1.37
C GLN A 86 -12.38 -10.73 0.56
N TYR A 87 -12.37 -9.39 0.52
CA TYR A 87 -13.31 -8.62 -0.29
C TYR A 87 -13.19 -9.00 -1.77
N LEU A 88 -11.96 -9.00 -2.29
CA LEU A 88 -11.73 -9.26 -3.71
C LEU A 88 -12.04 -10.70 -4.08
N ASN A 89 -11.71 -11.66 -3.22
CA ASN A 89 -12.06 -13.05 -3.44
C ASN A 89 -13.58 -13.25 -3.55
N ARG A 90 -14.36 -12.58 -2.71
CA ARG A 90 -15.81 -12.63 -2.79
C ARG A 90 -16.32 -12.00 -4.09
N LYS A 91 -15.78 -10.85 -4.45
CA LYS A 91 -16.16 -10.14 -5.68
C LYS A 91 -15.90 -10.99 -6.91
N LEU A 92 -14.76 -11.66 -6.97
CA LEU A 92 -14.35 -12.45 -8.12
C LEU A 92 -14.78 -13.93 -8.04
N ASN A 93 -15.48 -14.31 -6.97
CA ASN A 93 -15.92 -15.68 -6.72
C ASN A 93 -14.76 -16.67 -6.83
N GLN A 94 -13.68 -16.37 -6.13
CA GLN A 94 -12.48 -17.20 -6.10
C GLN A 94 -11.96 -17.30 -4.68
N SER A 95 -10.93 -18.13 -4.49
CA SER A 95 -10.28 -18.27 -3.19
C SER A 95 -8.77 -18.21 -3.37
N GLY A 96 -8.06 -18.12 -2.26
CA GLY A 96 -6.62 -18.19 -2.26
C GLY A 96 -5.94 -16.84 -2.18
N ARG A 97 -4.70 -16.84 -2.59
CA ARG A 97 -3.81 -15.68 -2.44
C ARG A 97 -3.91 -14.77 -3.65
N ILE A 98 -4.30 -13.52 -3.41
CA ILE A 98 -4.35 -12.49 -4.46
C ILE A 98 -3.04 -11.72 -4.51
N ARG A 99 -2.46 -11.41 -3.35
CA ARG A 99 -1.21 -10.64 -3.27
C ARG A 99 -0.01 -11.56 -3.17
N GLN A 100 1.12 -11.07 -3.66
CA GLN A 100 2.39 -11.77 -3.61
C GLN A 100 2.97 -11.64 -2.20
N ASN A 101 3.07 -12.74 -1.44
CA ASN A 101 3.66 -12.76 -0.11
C ASN A 101 3.19 -11.58 0.78
N ARG A 102 3.92 -11.31 1.85
CA ARG A 102 3.68 -10.14 2.69
C ARG A 102 4.27 -8.90 2.01
N PHE A 103 3.81 -7.73 2.45
CA PHE A 103 4.29 -6.48 1.89
C PHE A 103 5.78 -6.26 2.17
N PHE A 104 6.42 -5.50 1.28
CA PHE A 104 7.79 -5.03 1.46
C PHE A 104 7.77 -3.67 2.13
N SER A 105 8.73 -3.42 3.04
CA SER A 105 8.86 -2.12 3.69
C SER A 105 10.30 -1.69 3.74
N CYS A 106 10.54 -0.38 3.62
CA CYS A 106 11.85 0.23 3.68
C CYS A 106 11.77 1.52 4.49
N VAL A 107 12.64 1.68 5.48
CA VAL A 107 12.71 2.91 6.27
C VAL A 107 13.26 4.03 5.40
N VAL A 108 12.64 5.20 5.49
CA VAL A 108 13.11 6.41 4.80
C VAL A 108 13.89 7.25 5.81
N GLU A 109 15.21 7.27 5.69
CA GLU A 109 16.11 7.79 6.73
C GLU A 109 16.44 9.27 6.60
N SER A 110 16.25 9.88 5.42
CA SER A 110 16.60 11.27 5.19
C SER A 110 15.48 12.03 4.51
N ASP A 111 15.43 13.34 4.75
CA ASP A 111 14.45 14.21 4.10
C ASP A 111 14.59 14.17 2.58
N GLN A 112 15.81 14.14 2.09
CA GLN A 112 16.05 14.07 0.66
C GLN A 112 15.50 12.79 0.05
N TYR A 113 15.72 11.66 0.71
CA TYR A 113 15.17 10.39 0.28
C TYR A 113 13.64 10.37 0.40
N LEU A 114 13.10 10.97 1.45
CA LEU A 114 11.66 11.11 1.64
C LEU A 114 11.01 11.82 0.44
N TRP A 115 11.59 12.96 0.03
CA TRP A 115 11.08 13.69 -1.13
C TRP A 115 11.20 12.89 -2.42
N ALA A 116 12.29 12.13 -2.57
CA ALA A 116 12.47 11.28 -3.75
C ALA A 116 11.41 10.17 -3.80
N VAL A 117 11.10 9.54 -2.67
CA VAL A 117 10.07 8.50 -2.58
C VAL A 117 8.70 9.11 -2.86
N ALA A 118 8.39 10.25 -2.28
CA ALA A 118 7.10 10.91 -2.50
C ALA A 118 6.91 11.25 -3.99
N ARG A 119 7.93 11.80 -4.64
CA ARG A 119 7.85 12.09 -6.08
C ARG A 119 7.72 10.84 -6.92
N TYR A 120 8.41 9.77 -6.54
CA TYR A 120 8.29 8.49 -7.23
C TYR A 120 6.85 7.98 -7.19
N ILE A 121 6.24 8.04 -6.01
CA ILE A 121 4.84 7.62 -5.82
C ILE A 121 3.92 8.50 -6.69
N GLU A 122 4.12 9.83 -6.68
CA GLU A 122 3.32 10.75 -7.47
C GLU A 122 3.37 10.45 -8.98
N ARG A 123 4.52 10.04 -9.46
CA ARG A 123 4.73 9.83 -10.89
C ARG A 123 4.35 8.45 -11.39
N ASN A 124 4.11 7.50 -10.47
CA ASN A 124 3.79 6.14 -10.87
C ASN A 124 2.54 6.03 -11.76
N PRO A 125 1.43 6.72 -11.47
CA PRO A 125 0.28 6.66 -12.36
C PRO A 125 0.59 7.13 -13.77
N LEU A 126 1.44 8.13 -13.94
CA LEU A 126 1.84 8.61 -15.25
C LEU A 126 2.71 7.60 -15.98
N LYS A 127 3.65 6.96 -15.27
CA LYS A 127 4.51 5.93 -15.86
C LYS A 127 3.71 4.71 -16.29
N ALA A 128 2.67 4.38 -15.55
CA ALA A 128 1.82 3.24 -15.88
C ALA A 128 0.80 3.55 -16.98
N GLY A 129 0.71 4.80 -17.42
CA GLY A 129 -0.25 5.21 -18.44
C GLY A 129 -1.68 5.22 -17.94
N LEU A 130 -1.90 5.31 -16.64
CA LEU A 130 -3.24 5.24 -16.04
C LEU A 130 -3.93 6.60 -15.97
N ALA A 131 -3.18 7.70 -16.16
CA ALA A 131 -3.74 9.03 -16.08
C ALA A 131 -2.91 9.99 -16.93
N ALA A 132 -3.55 11.06 -17.46
CA ALA A 132 -2.86 12.12 -18.17
C ALA A 132 -1.98 12.94 -17.23
N SER A 133 -2.35 13.02 -15.95
CA SER A 133 -1.56 13.62 -14.89
C SER A 133 -1.83 12.87 -13.59
N ALA A 134 -0.91 12.97 -12.63
CA ALA A 134 -1.11 12.34 -11.33
C ALA A 134 -2.36 12.88 -10.63
N GLU A 135 -2.73 14.12 -10.90
CA GLU A 135 -3.89 14.77 -10.28
C GLU A 135 -5.21 14.15 -10.70
N THR A 136 -5.28 13.57 -11.89
CA THR A 136 -6.50 12.96 -12.40
C THR A 136 -6.62 11.49 -12.05
N TYR A 137 -5.58 10.87 -11.50
CA TYR A 137 -5.63 9.48 -11.11
C TYR A 137 -6.22 9.35 -9.71
N ARG A 138 -7.37 8.67 -9.61
CA ARG A 138 -8.13 8.59 -8.36
C ARG A 138 -7.44 7.81 -7.25
N GLY A 139 -6.48 6.95 -7.58
CA GLY A 139 -5.71 6.22 -6.60
C GLY A 139 -4.61 7.04 -5.95
N TRP A 140 -4.37 8.24 -6.44
CA TRP A 140 -3.32 9.12 -5.95
C TRP A 140 -3.83 10.07 -4.88
N LYS A 141 -3.09 10.18 -3.78
CA LYS A 141 -3.32 11.22 -2.78
C LYS A 141 -2.10 11.34 -1.87
N ASN A 142 -1.79 12.59 -1.50
CA ASN A 142 -0.78 12.90 -0.48
C ASN A 142 -1.33 12.71 0.92
#